data_ededfade4d75d7e703e5af964f9a16dd
#
_entry.id   ededfade4d75d7e703e5af964f9a16dd
#
_cell.length_a   1.000
_cell.length_b   1.000
_cell.length_c   1.000
_cell.angle_alpha   90.00
_cell.angle_beta   90.00
_cell.angle_gamma   90.00
#
_symmetry.space_group_name_H-M   'P 1'
#
loop_
_entity.id
_entity.type
_entity.pdbx_description
1 polymer ?
#
loop_
_entity_poly.entity_id
_entity_poly.type
_entity_poly.pdbx_seq_one_letter_code
_entity_poly.pdbx_strand_id
1 'polypeptide(L)'
;DIPEVEKERMFQFLSSYKLISVRENKARELLVSLGLENIEVVLDPTLLLSKLEWQKLVNISCFKKVEPYLLIYSVETKKEDSLINSIASSIAKQKKLKIYGIYYGGRDWNIDCCDKNFYYSTPDMFISLLLQADFVVVSSFHGTAFSVNFNKPFFTVLPSRFASRIDSLLE
;
A
#
# COMPACT_ATOMS: atom_id res chain seq x y z
N ASP A 1 15.99 -9.80 10.92
CA ASP A 1 16.82 -9.56 12.13
C ASP A 1 17.95 -8.60 11.79
N ILE A 2 18.26 -7.69 12.71
CA ILE A 2 19.35 -6.74 12.55
C ILE A 2 20.63 -7.44 13.03
N PRO A 3 21.75 -7.42 12.25
CA PRO A 3 23.02 -7.95 12.70
C PRO A 3 23.51 -7.25 13.98
N GLU A 4 24.13 -7.97 14.91
CA GLU A 4 24.54 -7.46 16.22
C GLU A 4 25.44 -6.20 16.11
N VAL A 5 26.36 -6.20 15.15
CA VAL A 5 27.27 -5.04 14.88
C VAL A 5 26.48 -3.78 14.50
N GLU A 6 25.35 -3.93 13.83
CA GLU A 6 24.52 -2.80 13.42
C GLU A 6 23.58 -2.32 14.53
N LYS A 7 23.26 -3.15 15.51
CA LYS A 7 22.40 -2.77 16.65
C LYS A 7 23.03 -1.65 17.49
N GLU A 8 24.29 -1.81 17.86
CA GLU A 8 25.01 -0.80 18.65
C GLU A 8 25.12 0.53 17.89
N ARG A 9 25.42 0.45 16.59
CA ARG A 9 25.47 1.63 15.73
C ARG A 9 24.12 2.33 15.61
N MET A 10 23.02 1.56 15.43
CA MET A 10 21.66 2.10 15.42
C MET A 10 21.33 2.79 16.74
N PHE A 11 21.65 2.16 17.89
CA PHE A 11 21.42 2.76 19.20
C PHE A 11 22.16 4.11 19.32
N GLN A 12 23.44 4.16 18.98
CA GLN A 12 24.26 5.39 19.06
C GLN A 12 23.64 6.53 18.23
N PHE A 13 23.17 6.25 17.02
CA PHE A 13 22.57 7.28 16.18
C PHE A 13 21.17 7.71 16.67
N LEU A 14 20.34 6.75 17.02
CA LEU A 14 18.94 7.02 17.38
C LEU A 14 18.76 7.58 18.78
N SER A 15 19.67 7.28 19.73
CA SER A 15 19.63 7.82 21.09
C SER A 15 19.79 9.34 21.17
N SER A 16 20.30 9.97 20.10
CA SER A 16 20.41 11.44 20.02
C SER A 16 19.06 12.14 19.74
N TYR A 17 18.04 11.41 19.30
CA TYR A 17 16.72 11.98 19.02
C TYR A 17 15.90 12.12 20.31
N LYS A 18 15.21 13.24 20.47
CA LYS A 18 14.32 13.50 21.62
C LYS A 18 13.06 12.65 21.59
N LEU A 19 12.57 12.34 20.39
CA LEU A 19 11.38 11.54 20.12
C LEU A 19 11.60 10.76 18.84
N ILE A 20 11.19 9.50 18.85
CA ILE A 20 11.19 8.64 17.67
C ILE A 20 9.74 8.22 17.40
N SER A 21 9.26 8.44 16.19
CA SER A 21 7.95 7.95 15.77
C SER A 21 8.09 6.83 14.73
N VAL A 22 7.27 5.80 14.90
CA VAL A 22 7.22 4.63 14.02
C VAL A 22 5.77 4.36 13.58
N ARG A 23 5.60 3.67 12.45
CA ARG A 23 4.26 3.41 11.88
C ARG A 23 3.69 2.04 12.24
N GLU A 24 4.43 1.22 12.98
CA GLU A 24 4.03 -0.15 13.30
C GLU A 24 4.57 -0.58 14.68
N ASN A 25 3.79 -1.39 15.38
CA ASN A 25 4.16 -1.90 16.71
C ASN A 25 5.46 -2.71 16.68
N LYS A 26 5.66 -3.52 15.64
CA LYS A 26 6.88 -4.33 15.50
C LYS A 26 8.16 -3.48 15.40
N ALA A 27 8.09 -2.31 14.76
CA ALA A 27 9.21 -1.38 14.73
C ALA A 27 9.46 -0.78 16.11
N ARG A 28 8.42 -0.44 16.87
CA ARG A 28 8.54 0.00 18.26
C ARG A 28 9.20 -1.06 19.15
N GLU A 29 8.73 -2.30 19.09
CA GLU A 29 9.29 -3.42 19.85
C GLU A 29 10.78 -3.62 19.55
N LEU A 30 11.14 -3.56 18.25
CA LEU A 30 12.53 -3.65 17.83
C LEU A 30 13.40 -2.55 18.44
N LEU A 31 12.95 -1.30 18.37
CA LEU A 31 13.71 -0.16 18.91
C LEU A 31 13.81 -0.20 20.45
N VAL A 32 12.74 -0.62 21.12
CA VAL A 32 12.77 -0.86 22.58
C VAL A 32 13.77 -1.97 22.93
N SER A 33 13.84 -3.04 22.14
CA SER A 33 14.81 -4.13 22.35
C SER A 33 16.27 -3.69 22.16
N LEU A 34 16.51 -2.58 21.47
CA LEU A 34 17.81 -1.94 21.35
C LEU A 34 18.15 -1.00 22.55
N GLY A 35 17.24 -0.85 23.51
CA GLY A 35 17.41 0.04 24.66
C GLY A 35 16.99 1.50 24.42
N LEU A 36 16.28 1.78 23.32
CA LEU A 36 15.77 3.12 23.03
C LEU A 36 14.48 3.41 23.77
N GLU A 37 14.32 4.65 24.20
CA GLU A 37 13.16 5.19 24.91
C GLU A 37 12.45 6.24 24.06
N ASN A 38 11.30 6.72 24.53
CA ASN A 38 10.51 7.77 23.87
C ASN A 38 10.12 7.44 22.42
N ILE A 39 9.60 6.21 22.21
CA ILE A 39 9.17 5.73 20.90
C ILE A 39 7.64 5.72 20.86
N GLU A 40 7.06 6.48 19.95
CA GLU A 40 5.61 6.55 19.72
C GLU A 40 5.21 5.83 18.44
N VAL A 41 4.10 5.10 18.49
CA VAL A 41 3.46 4.56 17.28
C VAL A 41 2.48 5.60 16.77
N VAL A 42 2.66 6.02 15.53
CA VAL A 42 1.84 7.03 14.87
C VAL A 42 1.28 6.51 13.55
N LEU A 43 0.21 7.12 13.08
CA LEU A 43 -0.35 6.78 11.76
C LEU A 43 0.62 7.12 10.62
N ASP A 44 0.50 6.38 9.53
CA ASP A 44 1.23 6.72 8.32
C ASP A 44 0.83 8.12 7.82
N PRO A 45 1.78 8.95 7.36
CA PRO A 45 1.48 10.31 6.85
C PRO A 45 0.41 10.36 5.76
N THR A 46 0.20 9.29 5.00
CA THR A 46 -0.87 9.22 3.99
C THR A 46 -2.27 9.30 4.58
N LEU A 47 -2.42 9.03 5.89
CA LEU A 47 -3.68 9.10 6.62
C LEU A 47 -3.93 10.48 7.28
N LEU A 48 -2.95 11.40 7.23
CA LEU A 48 -3.09 12.75 7.77
C LEU A 48 -4.04 13.62 6.94
N LEU A 49 -4.19 13.33 5.65
CA LEU A 49 -5.10 14.02 4.76
C LEU A 49 -6.36 13.18 4.53
N SER A 50 -7.50 13.81 4.64
CA SER A 50 -8.78 13.20 4.27
C SER A 50 -8.89 12.96 2.75
N LYS A 51 -9.85 12.13 2.34
CA LYS A 51 -10.18 11.92 0.93
C LYS A 51 -10.40 13.23 0.16
N LEU A 52 -11.08 14.20 0.76
CA LEU A 52 -11.36 15.50 0.13
C LEU A 52 -10.10 16.33 -0.05
N GLU A 53 -9.17 16.28 0.89
CA GLU A 53 -7.89 16.98 0.79
C GLU A 53 -7.00 16.34 -0.27
N TRP A 54 -6.95 15.00 -0.32
CA TRP A 54 -6.27 14.30 -1.40
C TRP A 54 -6.84 14.65 -2.78
N GLN A 55 -8.18 14.75 -2.92
CA GLN A 55 -8.81 15.18 -4.17
C GLN A 55 -8.44 16.60 -4.61
N LYS A 56 -8.14 17.48 -3.66
CA LYS A 56 -7.68 18.86 -3.97
C LYS A 56 -6.19 18.92 -4.30
N LEU A 57 -5.39 18.02 -3.70
CA LEU A 57 -3.94 18.01 -3.84
C LEU A 57 -3.48 17.44 -5.18
N VAL A 58 -4.19 16.44 -5.69
CA VAL A 58 -3.81 15.73 -6.91
C VAL A 58 -4.63 16.20 -8.12
N ASN A 59 -4.02 16.09 -9.29
CA ASN A 59 -4.74 16.33 -10.56
C ASN A 59 -5.60 15.11 -10.91
N ILE A 60 -6.81 15.03 -10.36
CA ILE A 60 -7.74 13.92 -10.61
C ILE A 60 -8.22 13.84 -12.06
N SER A 61 -8.05 14.88 -12.86
CA SER A 61 -8.41 14.88 -14.28
C SER A 61 -7.42 14.14 -15.17
N CYS A 62 -6.25 13.73 -14.64
CA CYS A 62 -5.28 12.90 -15.35
C CYS A 62 -5.82 11.50 -15.71
N PHE A 63 -6.87 11.04 -15.02
CA PHE A 63 -7.60 9.82 -15.34
C PHE A 63 -9.11 10.08 -15.30
N LYS A 64 -9.80 9.71 -16.38
CA LYS A 64 -11.27 9.75 -16.47
C LYS A 64 -11.82 8.33 -16.52
N LYS A 65 -12.63 7.99 -15.54
CA LYS A 65 -13.34 6.71 -15.50
C LYS A 65 -14.36 6.66 -16.65
N VAL A 66 -14.27 5.60 -17.45
CA VAL A 66 -15.17 5.37 -18.59
C VAL A 66 -16.13 4.19 -18.33
N GLU A 67 -15.77 3.30 -17.43
CA GLU A 67 -16.53 2.10 -17.08
C GLU A 67 -16.28 1.68 -15.63
N PRO A 68 -17.17 0.89 -15.01
CA PRO A 68 -16.92 0.34 -13.67
C PRO A 68 -15.72 -0.61 -13.68
N TYR A 69 -14.81 -0.47 -12.69
CA TYR A 69 -13.63 -1.30 -12.62
C TYR A 69 -13.18 -1.65 -11.22
N LEU A 70 -12.54 -2.80 -11.13
CA LEU A 70 -11.73 -3.25 -10.01
C LEU A 70 -10.28 -2.86 -10.29
N LEU A 71 -9.63 -2.23 -9.31
CA LEU A 71 -8.21 -1.87 -9.39
C LEU A 71 -7.35 -2.91 -8.68
N ILE A 72 -6.33 -3.43 -9.35
CA ILE A 72 -5.24 -4.20 -8.74
C ILE A 72 -4.04 -3.29 -8.54
N TYR A 73 -3.49 -3.29 -7.32
CA TYR A 73 -2.18 -2.74 -7.04
C TYR A 73 -1.35 -3.74 -6.23
N SER A 74 -0.42 -4.41 -6.90
CA SER A 74 0.48 -5.38 -6.30
C SER A 74 1.91 -4.89 -6.30
N VAL A 75 2.64 -5.19 -5.22
CA VAL A 75 4.09 -4.99 -5.09
C VAL A 75 4.83 -6.32 -5.00
N GLU A 76 4.13 -7.41 -5.23
CA GLU A 76 4.67 -8.78 -5.21
C GLU A 76 5.42 -9.13 -6.48
N THR A 77 6.18 -10.22 -6.44
CA THR A 77 6.83 -10.77 -7.61
C THR A 77 5.83 -11.46 -8.53
N LYS A 78 6.13 -11.60 -9.82
CA LYS A 78 5.27 -12.26 -10.82
C LYS A 78 4.76 -13.64 -10.39
N LYS A 79 5.55 -14.39 -9.62
CA LYS A 79 5.17 -15.72 -9.11
C LYS A 79 4.10 -15.66 -8.02
N GLU A 80 4.10 -14.60 -7.23
CA GLU A 80 3.19 -14.40 -6.08
C GLU A 80 1.87 -13.74 -6.50
N ASP A 81 1.82 -13.12 -7.67
CA ASP A 81 0.63 -12.47 -8.22
C ASP A 81 -0.51 -13.43 -8.60
N SER A 82 -0.27 -14.76 -8.67
CA SER A 82 -1.30 -15.73 -9.07
C SER A 82 -2.52 -15.71 -8.14
N LEU A 83 -2.32 -15.55 -6.84
CA LEU A 83 -3.41 -15.46 -5.86
C LEU A 83 -4.22 -14.17 -6.03
N ILE A 84 -3.54 -13.03 -6.17
CA ILE A 84 -4.18 -11.73 -6.41
C ILE A 84 -5.00 -11.77 -7.69
N ASN A 85 -4.46 -12.32 -8.76
CA ASN A 85 -5.12 -12.45 -10.06
C ASN A 85 -6.38 -13.32 -9.96
N SER A 86 -6.32 -14.43 -9.25
CA SER A 86 -7.46 -15.33 -9.02
C SER A 86 -8.57 -14.64 -8.23
N ILE A 87 -8.21 -13.96 -7.13
CA ILE A 87 -9.17 -13.22 -6.29
C ILE A 87 -9.81 -12.09 -7.09
N ALA A 88 -9.01 -11.28 -7.77
CA ALA A 88 -9.49 -10.15 -8.56
C ALA A 88 -10.43 -10.60 -9.68
N SER A 89 -10.08 -11.67 -10.41
CA SER A 89 -10.90 -12.25 -11.48
C SER A 89 -12.24 -12.75 -10.95
N SER A 90 -12.25 -13.41 -9.79
CA SER A 90 -13.46 -13.90 -9.14
C SER A 90 -14.39 -12.74 -8.75
N ILE A 91 -13.86 -11.71 -8.08
CA ILE A 91 -14.62 -10.53 -7.65
C ILE A 91 -15.13 -9.75 -8.87
N ALA A 92 -14.29 -9.51 -9.85
CA ALA A 92 -14.64 -8.76 -11.06
C ALA A 92 -15.76 -9.43 -11.83
N LYS A 93 -15.72 -10.77 -11.98
CA LYS A 93 -16.77 -11.56 -12.60
C LYS A 93 -18.09 -11.43 -11.84
N GLN A 94 -18.07 -11.57 -10.51
CA GLN A 94 -19.28 -11.48 -9.68
C GLN A 94 -19.90 -10.08 -9.72
N LYS A 95 -19.07 -9.04 -9.72
CA LYS A 95 -19.52 -7.63 -9.69
C LYS A 95 -19.66 -7.00 -11.07
N LYS A 96 -19.35 -7.73 -12.14
CA LYS A 96 -19.36 -7.25 -13.53
C LYS A 96 -18.47 -6.02 -13.73
N LEU A 97 -17.25 -6.08 -13.19
CA LEU A 97 -16.26 -5.02 -13.27
C LEU A 97 -15.17 -5.38 -14.29
N LYS A 98 -14.61 -4.37 -14.95
CA LYS A 98 -13.33 -4.49 -15.65
C LYS A 98 -12.18 -4.58 -14.65
N ILE A 99 -11.05 -5.12 -15.05
CA ILE A 99 -9.86 -5.22 -14.19
C ILE A 99 -8.80 -4.26 -14.72
N TYR A 100 -8.41 -3.32 -13.90
CA TYR A 100 -7.32 -2.37 -14.16
C TYR A 100 -6.15 -2.65 -13.22
N GLY A 101 -4.94 -2.64 -13.74
CA GLY A 101 -3.74 -2.91 -12.96
C GLY A 101 -2.78 -1.73 -12.92
N ILE A 102 -2.24 -1.42 -11.75
CA ILE A 102 -1.11 -0.51 -11.58
C ILE A 102 0.14 -1.32 -11.36
N TYR A 103 1.18 -0.98 -12.10
CA TYR A 103 2.47 -1.66 -12.09
C TYR A 103 3.50 -0.99 -11.22
N TYR A 104 4.22 -1.81 -10.45
CA TYR A 104 5.46 -1.46 -9.80
C TYR A 104 6.60 -2.23 -10.48
N GLY A 105 7.48 -1.53 -11.23
CA GLY A 105 8.63 -2.15 -11.93
C GLY A 105 8.52 -2.10 -13.45
N GLY A 106 9.52 -2.62 -14.16
CA GLY A 106 9.73 -2.44 -15.58
C GLY A 106 8.67 -3.03 -16.52
N ARG A 107 8.87 -2.78 -17.80
CA ARG A 107 7.92 -3.06 -18.92
C ARG A 107 7.48 -4.52 -19.10
N ASP A 108 8.20 -5.48 -18.50
CA ASP A 108 7.99 -6.90 -18.76
C ASP A 108 6.99 -7.56 -17.80
N TRP A 109 6.29 -6.76 -17.00
CA TRP A 109 5.42 -7.25 -15.95
C TRP A 109 3.96 -6.86 -16.15
N ASN A 110 3.24 -7.66 -16.92
CA ASN A 110 1.79 -7.55 -17.05
C ASN A 110 1.09 -8.37 -15.96
N ILE A 111 0.04 -7.80 -15.36
CA ILE A 111 -0.93 -8.58 -14.62
C ILE A 111 -1.85 -9.23 -15.67
N ASP A 112 -1.71 -10.52 -15.87
CA ASP A 112 -2.32 -11.23 -17.00
C ASP A 112 -3.85 -11.16 -17.04
N CYS A 113 -4.52 -10.95 -15.88
CA CYS A 113 -5.97 -10.86 -15.80
C CYS A 113 -6.52 -9.44 -16.06
N CYS A 114 -5.66 -8.43 -16.29
CA CYS A 114 -6.13 -7.05 -16.46
C CYS A 114 -6.60 -6.75 -17.89
N ASP A 115 -7.77 -6.12 -18.00
CA ASP A 115 -8.25 -5.50 -19.23
C ASP A 115 -7.38 -4.28 -19.61
N LYS A 116 -6.82 -3.59 -18.59
CA LYS A 116 -5.95 -2.43 -18.80
C LYS A 116 -4.84 -2.36 -17.76
N ASN A 117 -3.63 -2.15 -18.22
CA ASN A 117 -2.43 -1.99 -17.39
C ASN A 117 -1.89 -0.57 -17.47
N PHE A 118 -1.57 0.03 -16.31
CA PHE A 118 -1.00 1.36 -16.17
C PHE A 118 0.45 1.24 -15.73
N TYR A 119 1.35 1.59 -16.64
CA TYR A 119 2.79 1.60 -16.41
C TYR A 119 3.25 3.00 -16.02
N TYR A 120 4.27 3.10 -15.17
CA TYR A 120 4.84 4.39 -14.77
C TYR A 120 3.81 5.40 -14.26
N SER A 121 2.88 4.92 -13.46
CA SER A 121 1.87 5.79 -12.87
C SER A 121 2.51 6.86 -11.99
N THR A 122 2.21 8.12 -12.29
CA THR A 122 2.55 9.24 -11.40
C THR A 122 1.73 9.14 -10.11
N PRO A 123 2.11 9.83 -9.02
CA PRO A 123 1.27 9.92 -7.82
C PRO A 123 -0.17 10.36 -8.12
N ASP A 124 -0.36 11.35 -9.01
CA ASP A 124 -1.69 11.80 -9.43
C ASP A 124 -2.51 10.68 -10.08
N MET A 125 -1.89 9.92 -10.99
CA MET A 125 -2.54 8.80 -11.65
C MET A 125 -2.89 7.70 -10.67
N PHE A 126 -1.97 7.34 -9.76
CA PHE A 126 -2.20 6.34 -8.71
C PHE A 126 -3.39 6.71 -7.83
N ILE A 127 -3.42 7.93 -7.30
CA ILE A 127 -4.50 8.41 -6.46
C ILE A 127 -5.82 8.51 -7.24
N SER A 128 -5.78 8.99 -8.49
CA SER A 128 -6.97 9.11 -9.33
C SER A 128 -7.61 7.76 -9.64
N LEU A 129 -6.79 6.75 -9.93
CA LEU A 129 -7.25 5.38 -10.16
C LEU A 129 -7.87 4.78 -8.88
N LEU A 130 -7.26 4.98 -7.72
CA LEU A 130 -7.82 4.53 -6.43
C LEU A 130 -9.13 5.24 -6.08
N LEU A 131 -9.18 6.56 -6.24
CA LEU A 131 -10.39 7.35 -5.96
C LEU A 131 -11.59 6.94 -6.81
N GLN A 132 -11.36 6.53 -8.05
CA GLN A 132 -12.44 6.23 -9.01
C GLN A 132 -12.76 4.73 -9.10
N ALA A 133 -11.97 3.84 -8.49
CA ALA A 133 -12.23 2.41 -8.46
C ALA A 133 -13.54 2.07 -7.72
N ASP A 134 -14.28 1.05 -8.22
CA ASP A 134 -15.45 0.51 -7.56
C ASP A 134 -15.10 -0.59 -6.56
N PHE A 135 -13.96 -1.25 -6.77
CA PHE A 135 -13.38 -2.23 -5.86
C PHE A 135 -11.85 -2.19 -5.98
N VAL A 136 -11.13 -2.56 -4.90
CA VAL A 136 -9.66 -2.55 -4.90
C VAL A 136 -9.14 -3.90 -4.39
N VAL A 137 -8.15 -4.48 -5.08
CA VAL A 137 -7.41 -5.65 -4.62
C VAL A 137 -5.94 -5.28 -4.54
N VAL A 138 -5.36 -5.41 -3.36
CA VAL A 138 -4.00 -4.91 -3.10
C VAL A 138 -3.16 -5.88 -2.30
N SER A 139 -1.82 -5.85 -2.48
CA SER A 139 -0.84 -6.45 -1.58
C SER A 139 0.11 -5.42 -0.98
N SER A 140 -0.17 -4.15 -1.20
CA SER A 140 0.69 -3.04 -0.75
C SER A 140 0.11 -2.37 0.49
N PHE A 141 0.99 -2.03 1.45
CA PHE A 141 0.61 -1.21 2.59
C PHE A 141 -0.08 0.10 2.17
N HIS A 142 0.51 0.87 1.26
CA HIS A 142 -0.08 2.14 0.82
C HIS A 142 -1.39 1.93 0.05
N GLY A 143 -1.49 0.86 -0.75
CA GLY A 143 -2.76 0.51 -1.40
C GLY A 143 -3.86 0.23 -0.38
N THR A 144 -3.55 -0.48 0.71
CA THR A 144 -4.48 -0.73 1.82
C THR A 144 -4.82 0.57 2.55
N ALA A 145 -3.82 1.37 2.94
CA ALA A 145 -4.00 2.63 3.66
C ALA A 145 -4.91 3.62 2.89
N PHE A 146 -4.66 3.80 1.61
CA PHE A 146 -5.52 4.63 0.77
C PHE A 146 -6.91 4.03 0.55
N SER A 147 -7.04 2.71 0.49
CA SER A 147 -8.37 2.07 0.39
C SER A 147 -9.21 2.34 1.63
N VAL A 148 -8.61 2.26 2.82
CA VAL A 148 -9.25 2.63 4.09
C VAL A 148 -9.60 4.12 4.10
N ASN A 149 -8.62 5.00 3.83
CA ASN A 149 -8.79 6.46 3.85
C ASN A 149 -9.90 6.93 2.89
N PHE A 150 -9.97 6.34 1.69
CA PHE A 150 -10.97 6.70 0.68
C PHE A 150 -12.30 5.98 0.84
N ASN A 151 -12.44 5.16 1.88
CA ASN A 151 -13.62 4.33 2.15
C ASN A 151 -14.00 3.50 0.91
N LYS A 152 -13.03 2.76 0.36
CA LYS A 152 -13.23 1.87 -0.77
C LYS A 152 -13.57 0.47 -0.30
N PRO A 153 -14.47 -0.25 -0.97
CA PRO A 153 -14.53 -1.70 -0.79
C PRO A 153 -13.24 -2.32 -1.33
N PHE A 154 -12.54 -3.09 -0.50
CA PHE A 154 -11.25 -3.65 -0.88
C PHE A 154 -11.03 -5.06 -0.34
N PHE A 155 -10.07 -5.74 -0.92
CA PHE A 155 -9.49 -6.98 -0.44
C PHE A 155 -7.97 -6.84 -0.39
N THR A 156 -7.37 -7.11 0.77
CA THR A 156 -5.92 -7.09 0.93
C THR A 156 -5.40 -8.53 0.98
N VAL A 157 -4.46 -8.84 0.10
CA VAL A 157 -3.64 -10.04 0.17
C VAL A 157 -2.38 -9.67 0.93
N LEU A 158 -2.12 -10.33 2.04
CA LEU A 158 -0.92 -10.07 2.82
C LEU A 158 0.33 -10.42 1.99
N PRO A 159 1.28 -9.47 1.85
CA PRO A 159 2.49 -9.72 1.10
C PRO A 159 3.38 -10.76 1.81
N SER A 160 4.22 -11.45 1.04
CA SER A 160 5.19 -12.41 1.56
C SER A 160 6.20 -11.78 2.52
N ARG A 161 6.43 -10.46 2.38
CA ARG A 161 7.34 -9.66 3.22
C ARG A 161 6.63 -8.42 3.73
N PHE A 162 6.96 -8.02 4.96
CA PHE A 162 6.45 -6.79 5.58
C PHE A 162 4.92 -6.75 5.80
N ALA A 163 4.28 -7.92 5.99
CA ALA A 163 2.85 -8.04 6.28
C ALA A 163 2.46 -7.30 7.58
N SER A 164 3.35 -7.24 8.57
CA SER A 164 3.12 -6.58 9.88
C SER A 164 2.62 -5.14 9.80
N ARG A 165 2.97 -4.41 8.72
CA ARG A 165 2.47 -3.05 8.51
C ARG A 165 0.98 -3.01 8.17
N ILE A 166 0.53 -3.99 7.39
CA ILE A 166 -0.89 -4.10 7.02
C ILE A 166 -1.68 -4.59 8.22
N ASP A 167 -1.16 -5.57 8.96
CA ASP A 167 -1.80 -6.08 10.18
C ASP A 167 -1.99 -4.94 11.18
N SER A 168 -0.93 -4.17 11.48
CA SER A 168 -0.97 -3.03 12.39
C SER A 168 -1.91 -1.88 11.95
N LEU A 169 -2.24 -1.81 10.67
CA LEU A 169 -3.20 -0.82 10.14
C LEU A 169 -4.65 -1.27 10.29
N LEU A 170 -4.89 -2.59 10.24
CA LEU A 170 -6.24 -3.17 10.22
C LEU A 170 -6.73 -3.64 11.59
N GLU A 171 -5.84 -3.70 12.60
CA GLU A 171 -6.15 -3.92 14.02
C GLU A 171 -6.74 -2.66 14.67
#